data_927287f8569d9fcc83dfa7b212bc9d2b
#
_entry.id   927287f8569d9fcc83dfa7b212bc9d2b
#
_cell.length_a   1.000
_cell.length_b   1.000
_cell.length_c   1.000
_cell.angle_alpha   90.00
_cell.angle_beta   90.00
_cell.angle_gamma   90.00
#
_symmetry.space_group_name_H-M   'P 1'
#
loop_
_entity.id
_entity.type
_entity.pdbx_description
1 polymer ?
#
loop_
_entity_poly.entity_id
_entity_poly.type
_entity_poly.pdbx_seq_one_letter_code
_entity_poly.pdbx_strand_id
1 'polypeptide(L)'
;MVGISPVASAARFLLRPTRWLIYAALAASALFFLVPLVVVLLNSMRTAQEIGLGSLIGWPSVFAWDNYVQAWSSYCIAQRCDGIRMYMGNSLAMVIPATLLSTALGVLAGYSISLWRFRGDSVIFAVVIMGVFLPEQMKLIPWALVLREFGLSNTVGALVLIHTVQGLSFTTLFCRNYFVGIPQDLIKAARVDGAGYFRIFWRIVLPLAPPIVVVTVIWQFTGIWNEFLYGVTFTTGAQQPVTAALIAISVTAPTDVPQYGIQSAAVLLAALPTLLVYFFGGQYFLRGLTAGAIK
;
A
#
# COMPACT_ATOMS: atom_id res chain seq x y z
N MET A 1 -12.72 -25.81 51.40
CA MET A 1 -12.20 -25.29 50.12
C MET A 1 -13.35 -25.37 49.11
N VAL A 2 -14.02 -24.24 48.86
CA VAL A 2 -15.14 -24.14 47.93
C VAL A 2 -14.55 -23.78 46.55
N GLY A 3 -14.50 -24.74 45.64
CA GLY A 3 -14.03 -24.55 44.29
C GLY A 3 -15.02 -23.67 43.51
N ILE A 4 -14.59 -22.45 43.16
CA ILE A 4 -15.33 -21.57 42.24
C ILE A 4 -15.26 -22.16 40.86
N SER A 5 -16.41 -22.59 40.29
CA SER A 5 -16.48 -23.17 38.97
C SER A 5 -16.01 -22.19 37.89
N PRO A 6 -15.16 -22.60 36.92
CA PRO A 6 -14.64 -21.72 35.87
C PRO A 6 -15.72 -21.08 34.97
N VAL A 7 -16.92 -21.67 34.93
CA VAL A 7 -18.08 -21.16 34.17
C VAL A 7 -18.65 -19.86 34.80
N ALA A 8 -18.65 -19.74 36.11
CA ALA A 8 -19.13 -18.54 36.81
C ALA A 8 -18.18 -17.34 36.67
N SER A 9 -16.90 -17.59 36.41
CA SER A 9 -15.89 -16.56 36.12
C SER A 9 -16.05 -16.01 34.68
N ALA A 10 -16.29 -16.84 33.69
CA ALA A 10 -16.50 -16.45 32.30
C ALA A 10 -17.77 -15.60 32.11
N ALA A 11 -18.88 -15.96 32.80
CA ALA A 11 -20.14 -15.22 32.72
C ALA A 11 -20.04 -13.82 33.34
N ARG A 12 -19.30 -13.63 34.44
CA ARG A 12 -19.06 -12.32 35.07
C ARG A 12 -18.12 -11.42 34.21
N PHE A 13 -17.29 -12.01 33.33
CA PHE A 13 -16.41 -11.28 32.45
C PHE A 13 -17.17 -10.63 31.28
N LEU A 14 -18.32 -11.20 30.87
CA LEU A 14 -19.17 -10.68 29.78
C LEU A 14 -20.13 -9.55 30.21
N LEU A 15 -20.39 -9.40 31.49
CA LEU A 15 -21.42 -8.47 32.02
C LEU A 15 -20.89 -7.13 32.50
N ARG A 16 -19.65 -6.73 32.24
CA ARG A 16 -19.14 -5.40 32.60
C ARG A 16 -19.69 -4.34 31.65
N PRO A 17 -20.48 -3.34 32.11
CA PRO A 17 -21.10 -2.31 31.28
C PRO A 17 -20.06 -1.53 30.46
N THR A 18 -18.85 -1.36 30.97
CA THR A 18 -17.72 -0.71 30.30
C THR A 18 -17.31 -1.42 28.98
N ARG A 19 -17.43 -2.75 28.91
CA ARG A 19 -17.10 -3.49 27.67
C ARG A 19 -18.14 -3.28 26.59
N TRP A 20 -19.41 -3.28 26.96
CA TRP A 20 -20.48 -3.02 26.02
C TRP A 20 -20.40 -1.59 25.46
N LEU A 21 -20.02 -0.61 26.30
CA LEU A 21 -19.73 0.76 25.87
C LEU A 21 -18.57 0.80 24.85
N ILE A 22 -17.49 0.08 25.13
CA ILE A 22 -16.34 -0.02 24.20
C ILE A 22 -16.77 -0.68 22.89
N TYR A 23 -17.49 -1.79 22.92
CA TYR A 23 -17.97 -2.46 21.70
C TYR A 23 -18.96 -1.60 20.94
N ALA A 24 -19.86 -0.89 21.60
CA ALA A 24 -20.77 0.04 20.96
C ALA A 24 -20.02 1.20 20.30
N ALA A 25 -19.04 1.78 20.98
CA ALA A 25 -18.19 2.83 20.40
C ALA A 25 -17.38 2.33 19.18
N LEU A 26 -16.81 1.13 19.27
CA LEU A 26 -16.09 0.51 18.16
C LEU A 26 -17.02 0.21 16.97
N ALA A 27 -18.21 -0.32 17.25
CA ALA A 27 -19.22 -0.60 16.22
C ALA A 27 -19.72 0.69 15.56
N ALA A 28 -20.00 1.72 16.34
CA ALA A 28 -20.41 3.03 15.81
C ALA A 28 -19.32 3.65 14.93
N SER A 29 -18.06 3.59 15.39
CA SER A 29 -16.91 4.04 14.59
C SER A 29 -16.77 3.24 13.30
N ALA A 30 -16.88 1.91 13.36
CA ALA A 30 -16.81 1.06 12.18
C ALA A 30 -17.93 1.39 11.18
N LEU A 31 -19.15 1.54 11.65
CA LEU A 31 -20.28 1.93 10.81
C LEU A 31 -20.04 3.30 10.17
N PHE A 32 -19.57 4.28 10.92
CA PHE A 32 -19.25 5.61 10.40
C PHE A 32 -18.23 5.56 9.26
N PHE A 33 -17.13 4.80 9.43
CA PHE A 33 -16.11 4.66 8.40
C PHE A 33 -16.56 3.80 7.19
N LEU A 34 -17.56 2.94 7.37
CA LEU A 34 -18.13 2.15 6.26
C LEU A 34 -19.12 2.95 5.39
N VAL A 35 -19.71 4.03 5.91
CA VAL A 35 -20.70 4.84 5.14
C VAL A 35 -20.18 5.27 3.77
N PRO A 36 -18.98 5.89 3.62
CA PRO A 36 -18.49 6.30 2.30
C PRO A 36 -18.32 5.11 1.34
N LEU A 37 -17.85 3.98 1.84
CA LEU A 37 -17.68 2.77 1.04
C LEU A 37 -19.02 2.23 0.55
N VAL A 38 -20.02 2.18 1.43
CA VAL A 38 -21.40 1.76 1.09
C VAL A 38 -22.01 2.70 0.05
N VAL A 39 -21.82 4.02 0.19
CA VAL A 39 -22.29 5.01 -0.79
C VAL A 39 -21.69 4.76 -2.17
N VAL A 40 -20.37 4.58 -2.25
CA VAL A 40 -19.68 4.30 -3.52
C VAL A 40 -20.14 2.96 -4.10
N LEU A 41 -20.30 1.93 -3.27
CA LEU A 41 -20.79 0.62 -3.70
C LEU A 41 -22.23 0.69 -4.25
N LEU A 42 -23.15 1.38 -3.56
CA LEU A 42 -24.52 1.54 -4.03
C LEU A 42 -24.57 2.37 -5.32
N ASN A 43 -23.83 3.47 -5.39
CA ASN A 43 -23.81 4.32 -6.58
C ASN A 43 -23.22 3.60 -7.80
N SER A 44 -22.24 2.73 -7.61
CA SER A 44 -21.66 1.94 -8.71
C SER A 44 -22.65 1.00 -9.39
N MET A 45 -23.74 0.66 -8.69
CA MET A 45 -24.80 -0.24 -9.17
C MET A 45 -26.07 0.50 -9.63
N ARG A 46 -26.08 1.84 -9.58
CA ARG A 46 -27.24 2.68 -9.94
C ARG A 46 -27.05 3.33 -11.30
N THR A 47 -28.16 3.60 -11.98
CA THR A 47 -28.15 4.37 -13.22
C THR A 47 -27.90 5.87 -12.95
N ALA A 48 -27.42 6.60 -13.95
CA ALA A 48 -27.20 8.05 -13.83
C ALA A 48 -28.48 8.81 -13.48
N GLN A 49 -29.66 8.35 -13.98
CA GLN A 49 -30.94 8.93 -13.67
C GLN A 49 -31.34 8.78 -12.19
N GLU A 50 -31.16 7.57 -11.63
CA GLU A 50 -31.43 7.31 -10.21
C GLU A 50 -30.56 8.14 -9.27
N ILE A 51 -29.30 8.36 -9.63
CA ILE A 51 -28.37 9.19 -8.84
C ILE A 51 -28.77 10.67 -8.96
N GLY A 52 -29.16 11.12 -10.16
CA GLY A 52 -29.59 12.49 -10.44
C GLY A 52 -30.92 12.89 -9.72
N LEU A 53 -31.75 11.93 -9.34
CA LEU A 53 -32.98 12.16 -8.60
C LEU A 53 -32.81 12.44 -7.10
N GLY A 54 -31.55 12.50 -6.61
CA GLY A 54 -31.23 13.22 -5.38
C GLY A 54 -31.02 12.40 -4.10
N SER A 55 -31.00 11.07 -4.16
CA SER A 55 -30.66 10.27 -2.97
C SER A 55 -29.20 9.80 -3.00
N LEU A 56 -28.35 10.28 -2.07
CA LEU A 56 -26.96 9.82 -1.91
C LEU A 56 -26.91 8.35 -1.50
N ILE A 57 -27.87 7.89 -0.70
CA ILE A 57 -27.98 6.52 -0.21
C ILE A 57 -29.31 5.99 -0.72
N GLY A 58 -29.32 5.40 -1.91
CA GLY A 58 -30.50 4.78 -2.49
C GLY A 58 -30.20 3.35 -2.91
N TRP A 59 -31.14 2.44 -2.67
CA TRP A 59 -31.03 1.09 -3.19
C TRP A 59 -31.26 1.11 -4.71
N PRO A 60 -30.45 0.42 -5.53
CA PRO A 60 -30.67 0.38 -6.98
C PRO A 60 -32.00 -0.32 -7.31
N SER A 61 -32.81 0.30 -8.16
CA SER A 61 -34.02 -0.34 -8.68
C SER A 61 -33.70 -1.43 -9.70
N VAL A 62 -32.64 -1.20 -10.48
CA VAL A 62 -32.03 -2.16 -11.41
C VAL A 62 -30.53 -2.13 -11.22
N PHE A 63 -29.89 -3.32 -11.13
CA PHE A 63 -28.45 -3.39 -11.02
C PHE A 63 -27.77 -3.02 -12.33
N ALA A 64 -27.15 -1.84 -12.39
CA ALA A 64 -26.47 -1.31 -13.57
C ALA A 64 -25.03 -1.90 -13.70
N TRP A 65 -24.93 -3.19 -14.00
CA TRP A 65 -23.64 -3.87 -14.23
C TRP A 65 -22.82 -3.26 -15.37
N ASP A 66 -23.51 -2.59 -16.30
CA ASP A 66 -22.89 -1.90 -17.43
C ASP A 66 -21.92 -0.79 -16.99
N ASN A 67 -22.14 -0.19 -15.81
CA ASN A 67 -21.20 0.77 -15.23
C ASN A 67 -19.79 0.19 -15.08
N TYR A 68 -19.67 -1.07 -14.68
CA TYR A 68 -18.37 -1.74 -14.52
C TYR A 68 -17.73 -2.06 -15.86
N VAL A 69 -18.54 -2.50 -16.85
CA VAL A 69 -18.05 -2.78 -18.20
C VAL A 69 -17.55 -1.49 -18.85
N GLN A 70 -18.30 -0.41 -18.75
CA GLN A 70 -17.92 0.88 -19.28
C GLN A 70 -16.70 1.45 -18.56
N ALA A 71 -16.67 1.42 -17.24
CA ALA A 71 -15.51 1.86 -16.46
C ALA A 71 -14.23 1.13 -16.86
N TRP A 72 -14.31 -0.18 -17.11
CA TRP A 72 -13.17 -0.99 -17.48
C TRP A 72 -12.67 -0.75 -18.89
N SER A 73 -13.58 -0.65 -19.89
CA SER A 73 -13.22 -0.85 -21.30
C SER A 73 -13.54 0.30 -22.25
N SER A 74 -14.48 1.20 -21.93
CA SER A 74 -14.98 2.16 -22.90
C SER A 74 -15.21 3.58 -22.37
N TYR A 75 -15.16 3.79 -21.07
CA TYR A 75 -15.33 5.13 -20.53
C TYR A 75 -14.17 6.04 -20.97
N CYS A 76 -14.50 7.25 -21.38
CA CYS A 76 -13.52 8.21 -21.84
C CYS A 76 -12.83 8.90 -20.67
N ILE A 77 -11.52 8.78 -20.58
CA ILE A 77 -10.65 9.44 -19.60
C ILE A 77 -9.77 10.42 -20.36
N ALA A 78 -9.95 11.70 -20.10
CA ALA A 78 -9.37 12.78 -20.90
C ALA A 78 -9.74 12.62 -22.39
N GLN A 79 -8.77 12.32 -23.25
CA GLN A 79 -8.97 12.20 -24.71
C GLN A 79 -9.03 10.74 -25.21
N ARG A 80 -9.07 9.76 -24.29
CA ARG A 80 -9.04 8.32 -24.64
C ARG A 80 -10.26 7.60 -24.06
N CYS A 81 -10.87 6.75 -24.89
CA CYS A 81 -12.07 6.00 -24.52
C CYS A 81 -11.77 4.49 -24.37
N ASP A 82 -10.71 4.17 -23.62
CA ASP A 82 -10.26 2.79 -23.36
C ASP A 82 -10.61 2.31 -21.93
N GLY A 83 -11.38 3.08 -21.18
CA GLY A 83 -11.64 2.81 -19.76
C GLY A 83 -10.38 2.88 -18.91
N ILE A 84 -10.46 2.31 -17.68
CA ILE A 84 -9.34 2.32 -16.74
C ILE A 84 -8.31 1.20 -16.95
N ARG A 85 -8.59 0.22 -17.81
CA ARG A 85 -7.76 -1.00 -17.98
C ARG A 85 -6.29 -0.70 -18.29
N MET A 86 -6.02 0.30 -19.14
CA MET A 86 -4.67 0.70 -19.49
C MET A 86 -3.93 1.31 -18.28
N TYR A 87 -4.60 2.19 -17.57
CA TYR A 87 -4.04 2.84 -16.37
C TYR A 87 -3.81 1.84 -15.23
N MET A 88 -4.67 0.82 -15.10
CA MET A 88 -4.45 -0.32 -14.20
C MET A 88 -3.19 -1.10 -14.60
N GLY A 89 -3.00 -1.32 -15.91
CA GLY A 89 -1.77 -1.93 -16.44
C GLY A 89 -0.52 -1.12 -16.10
N ASN A 90 -0.57 0.21 -16.25
CA ASN A 90 0.53 1.10 -15.87
C ASN A 90 0.83 1.04 -14.37
N SER A 91 -0.21 1.05 -13.53
CA SER A 91 -0.04 0.91 -12.08
C SER A 91 0.60 -0.42 -11.69
N LEU A 92 0.21 -1.53 -12.33
CA LEU A 92 0.86 -2.83 -12.12
C LEU A 92 2.32 -2.82 -12.60
N ALA A 93 2.57 -2.26 -13.79
CA ALA A 93 3.92 -2.11 -14.35
C ALA A 93 4.82 -1.18 -13.51
N MET A 94 4.24 -0.28 -12.74
CA MET A 94 4.94 0.58 -11.77
C MET A 94 5.15 -0.14 -10.44
N VAL A 95 4.09 -0.64 -9.81
CA VAL A 95 4.14 -1.12 -8.43
C VAL A 95 4.93 -2.42 -8.27
N ILE A 96 4.80 -3.35 -9.21
CA ILE A 96 5.47 -4.65 -9.10
C ILE A 96 6.99 -4.49 -9.10
N PRO A 97 7.63 -3.91 -10.13
CA PRO A 97 9.09 -3.78 -10.13
C PRO A 97 9.59 -2.84 -9.03
N ALA A 98 8.90 -1.74 -8.74
CA ALA A 98 9.31 -0.82 -7.68
C ALA A 98 9.29 -1.48 -6.30
N THR A 99 8.25 -2.25 -5.98
CA THR A 99 8.15 -3.01 -4.73
C THR A 99 9.24 -4.08 -4.62
N LEU A 100 9.46 -4.84 -5.67
CA LEU A 100 10.48 -5.90 -5.69
C LEU A 100 11.88 -5.33 -5.53
N LEU A 101 12.22 -4.29 -6.31
CA LEU A 101 13.54 -3.67 -6.27
C LEU A 101 13.81 -2.98 -4.93
N SER A 102 12.87 -2.15 -4.45
CA SER A 102 13.03 -1.45 -3.16
C SER A 102 13.11 -2.43 -1.99
N THR A 103 12.33 -3.52 -2.01
CA THR A 103 12.39 -4.54 -0.98
C THR A 103 13.71 -5.33 -1.03
N ALA A 104 14.13 -5.79 -2.19
CA ALA A 104 15.37 -6.55 -2.33
C ALA A 104 16.59 -5.73 -1.90
N LEU A 105 16.70 -4.50 -2.38
CA LEU A 105 17.78 -3.58 -2.02
C LEU A 105 17.72 -3.18 -0.55
N GLY A 106 16.52 -2.92 -0.02
CA GLY A 106 16.34 -2.54 1.39
C GLY A 106 16.62 -3.66 2.36
N VAL A 107 16.29 -4.92 2.03
CA VAL A 107 16.68 -6.10 2.82
C VAL A 107 18.20 -6.24 2.87
N LEU A 108 18.87 -6.10 1.72
CA LEU A 108 20.33 -6.19 1.65
C LEU A 108 21.01 -5.03 2.41
N ALA A 109 20.52 -3.81 2.24
CA ALA A 109 21.02 -2.63 2.95
C ALA A 109 20.78 -2.74 4.47
N GLY A 110 19.57 -3.17 4.88
CA GLY A 110 19.23 -3.42 6.28
C GLY A 110 20.13 -4.46 6.93
N TYR A 111 20.41 -5.56 6.21
CA TYR A 111 21.38 -6.57 6.63
C TYR A 111 22.79 -5.99 6.82
N SER A 112 23.27 -5.24 5.82
CA SER A 112 24.62 -4.64 5.85
C SER A 112 24.80 -3.73 7.07
N ILE A 113 23.85 -2.82 7.29
CA ILE A 113 23.93 -1.81 8.35
C ILE A 113 23.69 -2.42 9.75
N SER A 114 22.96 -3.54 9.85
CA SER A 114 22.65 -4.16 11.16
C SER A 114 23.68 -5.15 11.65
N LEU A 115 24.17 -6.04 10.76
CA LEU A 115 24.96 -7.21 11.13
C LEU A 115 26.44 -7.13 10.67
N TRP A 116 26.76 -6.23 9.73
CA TRP A 116 28.09 -5.97 9.24
C TRP A 116 28.53 -4.54 9.57
N ARG A 117 29.04 -4.36 10.78
CA ARG A 117 29.54 -3.05 11.19
C ARG A 117 30.78 -2.64 10.40
N PHE A 118 30.74 -1.46 9.80
CA PHE A 118 31.84 -0.83 9.06
C PHE A 118 31.93 0.66 9.40
N ARG A 119 33.05 1.27 9.07
CA ARG A 119 33.23 2.72 9.34
C ARG A 119 32.26 3.52 8.50
N GLY A 120 31.43 4.35 9.16
CA GLY A 120 30.43 5.19 8.50
C GLY A 120 29.01 4.58 8.38
N ASP A 121 28.76 3.36 8.89
CA ASP A 121 27.46 2.71 8.89
C ASP A 121 26.35 3.60 9.48
N SER A 122 26.64 4.28 10.59
CA SER A 122 25.71 5.18 11.26
C SER A 122 25.39 6.44 10.43
N VAL A 123 26.38 6.96 9.69
CA VAL A 123 26.19 8.12 8.81
C VAL A 123 25.32 7.71 7.60
N ILE A 124 25.64 6.58 6.97
CA ILE A 124 24.83 6.05 5.86
C ILE A 124 23.40 5.80 6.32
N PHE A 125 23.22 5.21 7.50
CA PHE A 125 21.89 4.98 8.06
C PHE A 125 21.14 6.29 8.32
N ALA A 126 21.80 7.33 8.85
CA ALA A 126 21.21 8.64 9.05
C ALA A 126 20.77 9.28 7.72
N VAL A 127 21.58 9.20 6.66
CA VAL A 127 21.22 9.67 5.31
C VAL A 127 20.01 8.92 4.74
N VAL A 128 20.00 7.58 4.89
CA VAL A 128 18.87 6.76 4.45
C VAL A 128 17.59 7.15 5.19
N ILE A 129 17.65 7.35 6.51
CA ILE A 129 16.49 7.79 7.30
C ILE A 129 16.01 9.18 6.88
N MET A 130 16.90 10.12 6.60
CA MET A 130 16.50 11.44 6.10
C MET A 130 15.62 11.33 4.85
N GLY A 131 15.87 10.37 3.98
CA GLY A 131 15.04 10.10 2.81
C GLY A 131 13.58 9.75 3.13
N VAL A 132 13.32 9.14 4.30
CA VAL A 132 11.96 8.82 4.78
C VAL A 132 11.19 10.08 5.21
N PHE A 133 11.88 11.02 5.85
CA PHE A 133 11.26 12.20 6.47
C PHE A 133 11.18 13.42 5.56
N LEU A 134 11.87 13.42 4.40
CA LEU A 134 11.78 14.52 3.45
C LEU A 134 10.37 14.57 2.83
N PRO A 135 9.66 15.72 2.91
CA PRO A 135 8.37 15.89 2.25
C PRO A 135 8.45 15.58 0.75
N GLU A 136 7.45 14.91 0.22
CA GLU A 136 7.44 14.50 -1.19
C GLU A 136 7.49 15.69 -2.14
N GLN A 137 6.84 16.78 -1.79
CA GLN A 137 6.80 18.02 -2.55
C GLN A 137 8.20 18.63 -2.77
N MET A 138 9.08 18.53 -1.77
CA MET A 138 10.46 19.05 -1.88
C MET A 138 11.30 18.26 -2.89
N LYS A 139 10.94 17.01 -3.15
CA LYS A 139 11.66 16.11 -4.05
C LYS A 139 11.24 16.27 -5.52
N LEU A 140 10.16 17.00 -5.82
CA LEU A 140 9.62 17.11 -7.19
C LEU A 140 10.63 17.72 -8.17
N ILE A 141 11.24 18.87 -7.82
CA ILE A 141 12.20 19.55 -8.71
C ILE A 141 13.47 18.71 -8.91
N PRO A 142 14.11 18.18 -7.86
CA PRO A 142 15.24 17.25 -8.03
C PRO A 142 14.90 16.06 -8.93
N TRP A 143 13.74 15.43 -8.73
CA TRP A 143 13.30 14.32 -9.57
C TRP A 143 13.09 14.72 -11.04
N ALA A 144 12.49 15.88 -11.29
CA ALA A 144 12.32 16.39 -12.67
C ALA A 144 13.66 16.50 -13.40
N LEU A 145 14.69 17.02 -12.71
CA LEU A 145 16.04 17.14 -13.28
C LEU A 145 16.67 15.78 -13.56
N VAL A 146 16.62 14.87 -12.60
CA VAL A 146 17.15 13.51 -12.74
C VAL A 146 16.47 12.76 -13.89
N LEU A 147 15.13 12.78 -13.92
CA LEU A 147 14.38 12.07 -14.96
C LEU A 147 14.66 12.62 -16.36
N ARG A 148 14.87 13.93 -16.50
CA ARG A 148 15.24 14.54 -17.75
C ARG A 148 16.63 14.07 -18.24
N GLU A 149 17.62 14.05 -17.33
CA GLU A 149 18.99 13.60 -17.67
C GLU A 149 19.03 12.13 -18.10
N PHE A 150 18.18 11.28 -17.49
CA PHE A 150 18.07 9.87 -17.86
C PHE A 150 17.12 9.58 -19.04
N GLY A 151 16.48 10.61 -19.63
CA GLY A 151 15.53 10.45 -20.72
C GLY A 151 14.24 9.70 -20.31
N LEU A 152 13.90 9.68 -19.02
CA LEU A 152 12.75 8.97 -18.47
C LEU A 152 11.50 9.84 -18.33
N SER A 153 11.53 11.10 -18.74
CA SER A 153 10.38 12.01 -18.64
C SER A 153 9.13 11.40 -19.31
N ASN A 154 7.99 11.53 -18.63
CA ASN A 154 6.70 11.00 -19.08
C ASN A 154 6.69 9.49 -19.37
N THR A 155 7.28 8.68 -18.50
CA THR A 155 7.28 7.22 -18.64
C THR A 155 6.89 6.54 -17.32
N VAL A 156 6.32 5.33 -17.39
CA VAL A 156 6.10 4.49 -16.20
C VAL A 156 7.43 4.13 -15.54
N GLY A 157 8.51 4.01 -16.31
CA GLY A 157 9.87 3.75 -15.81
C GLY A 157 10.38 4.86 -14.87
N ALA A 158 9.98 6.12 -15.10
CA ALA A 158 10.26 7.22 -14.17
C ALA A 158 9.69 6.96 -12.77
N LEU A 159 8.42 6.53 -12.73
CA LEU A 159 7.74 6.23 -11.47
C LEU A 159 8.36 5.00 -10.78
N VAL A 160 8.76 3.98 -11.55
CA VAL A 160 9.49 2.81 -11.00
C VAL A 160 10.79 3.26 -10.33
N LEU A 161 11.57 4.13 -10.96
CA LEU A 161 12.83 4.64 -10.40
C LEU A 161 12.58 5.44 -9.11
N ILE A 162 11.64 6.40 -9.14
CA ILE A 162 11.28 7.22 -7.97
C ILE A 162 10.89 6.34 -6.80
N HIS A 163 9.94 5.43 -7.01
CA HIS A 163 9.41 4.58 -5.94
C HIS A 163 10.43 3.55 -5.43
N THR A 164 11.32 3.08 -6.31
CA THR A 164 12.42 2.21 -5.88
C THR A 164 13.35 2.93 -4.91
N VAL A 165 13.77 4.15 -5.23
CA VAL A 165 14.69 4.93 -4.38
C VAL A 165 14.03 5.33 -3.07
N GLN A 166 12.78 5.79 -3.10
CA GLN A 166 12.05 6.16 -1.88
C GLN A 166 11.74 4.95 -1.01
N GLY A 167 11.30 3.87 -1.62
CA GLY A 167 11.01 2.62 -0.96
C GLY A 167 12.23 1.98 -0.30
N LEU A 168 13.42 2.17 -0.89
CA LEU A 168 14.69 1.72 -0.32
C LEU A 168 14.91 2.27 1.09
N SER A 169 14.66 3.56 1.31
CA SER A 169 14.85 4.21 2.62
C SER A 169 13.97 3.57 3.70
N PHE A 170 12.69 3.43 3.42
CA PHE A 170 11.71 2.82 4.33
C PHE A 170 12.03 1.34 4.59
N THR A 171 12.26 0.56 3.54
CA THR A 171 12.54 -0.88 3.66
C THR A 171 13.83 -1.13 4.42
N THR A 172 14.89 -0.33 4.19
CA THR A 172 16.14 -0.41 4.94
C THR A 172 15.92 -0.18 6.43
N LEU A 173 15.13 0.84 6.80
CA LEU A 173 14.82 1.14 8.20
C LEU A 173 14.12 -0.05 8.88
N PHE A 174 13.10 -0.61 8.25
CA PHE A 174 12.32 -1.72 8.82
C PHE A 174 13.13 -3.01 8.90
N CYS A 175 13.85 -3.36 7.84
CA CYS A 175 14.69 -4.55 7.81
C CYS A 175 15.85 -4.45 8.81
N ARG A 176 16.50 -3.28 8.89
CA ARG A 176 17.57 -3.05 9.88
C ARG A 176 17.05 -3.25 11.30
N ASN A 177 15.91 -2.67 11.65
CA ASN A 177 15.34 -2.79 12.99
C ASN A 177 14.98 -4.25 13.32
N TYR A 178 14.49 -5.00 12.36
CA TYR A 178 14.21 -6.43 12.50
C TYR A 178 15.48 -7.25 12.69
N PHE A 179 16.52 -7.03 11.86
CA PHE A 179 17.75 -7.81 11.87
C PHE A 179 18.63 -7.55 13.09
N VAL A 180 18.53 -6.39 13.72
CA VAL A 180 19.19 -6.13 15.03
C VAL A 180 18.72 -7.12 16.10
N GLY A 181 17.50 -7.66 15.97
CA GLY A 181 16.97 -8.69 16.88
C GLY A 181 17.55 -10.10 16.66
N ILE A 182 18.28 -10.33 15.58
CA ILE A 182 18.92 -11.64 15.31
C ILE A 182 20.10 -11.82 16.28
N PRO A 183 20.18 -12.97 17.00
CA PRO A 183 21.28 -13.24 17.93
C PRO A 183 22.65 -13.15 17.24
N GLN A 184 23.52 -12.29 17.77
CA GLN A 184 24.87 -12.06 17.21
C GLN A 184 25.73 -13.32 17.24
N ASP A 185 25.49 -14.23 18.19
CA ASP A 185 26.24 -15.45 18.33
C ASP A 185 26.03 -16.42 17.14
N LEU A 186 24.85 -16.40 16.54
CA LEU A 186 24.58 -17.13 15.30
C LEU A 186 25.45 -16.63 14.14
N ILE A 187 25.64 -15.33 14.03
CA ILE A 187 26.48 -14.72 12.99
C ILE A 187 27.95 -14.96 13.26
N LYS A 188 28.39 -14.89 14.54
CA LYS A 188 29.78 -15.18 14.94
C LYS A 188 30.13 -16.64 14.65
N ALA A 189 29.26 -17.59 15.04
CA ALA A 189 29.48 -19.01 14.77
C ALA A 189 29.68 -19.27 13.27
N ALA A 190 28.75 -18.72 12.43
CA ALA A 190 28.90 -18.86 10.99
C ALA A 190 30.21 -18.27 10.42
N ARG A 191 30.69 -17.18 10.99
CA ARG A 191 32.01 -16.60 10.60
C ARG A 191 33.19 -17.50 11.00
N VAL A 192 33.13 -18.14 12.17
CA VAL A 192 34.11 -19.12 12.60
C VAL A 192 34.15 -20.33 11.64
N ASP A 193 32.99 -20.74 11.16
CA ASP A 193 32.82 -21.78 10.13
C ASP A 193 33.23 -21.32 8.71
N GLY A 194 33.82 -20.13 8.57
CA GLY A 194 34.31 -19.59 7.30
C GLY A 194 33.25 -19.06 6.37
N ALA A 195 32.02 -18.79 6.87
CA ALA A 195 30.96 -18.21 6.04
C ALA A 195 31.22 -16.70 5.80
N GLY A 196 31.35 -16.33 4.53
CA GLY A 196 31.43 -14.93 4.10
C GLY A 196 30.07 -14.22 4.05
N TYR A 197 30.11 -12.90 3.74
CA TYR A 197 28.98 -11.99 3.71
C TYR A 197 27.75 -12.55 2.97
N PHE A 198 27.90 -12.95 1.72
CA PHE A 198 26.76 -13.44 0.93
C PHE A 198 26.26 -14.82 1.39
N ARG A 199 27.15 -15.69 1.92
CA ARG A 199 26.75 -16.99 2.46
C ARG A 199 25.88 -16.81 3.70
N ILE A 200 26.25 -15.91 4.61
CA ILE A 200 25.46 -15.57 5.80
C ILE A 200 24.11 -14.95 5.37
N PHE A 201 24.11 -14.02 4.41
CA PHE A 201 22.89 -13.41 3.90
C PHE A 201 21.89 -14.46 3.39
N TRP A 202 22.33 -15.28 2.42
CA TRP A 202 21.44 -16.22 1.75
C TRP A 202 21.02 -17.42 2.61
N ARG A 203 21.90 -17.92 3.49
CA ARG A 203 21.66 -19.15 4.26
C ARG A 203 21.13 -18.93 5.67
N ILE A 204 21.32 -17.75 6.23
CA ILE A 204 20.92 -17.46 7.62
C ILE A 204 19.92 -16.31 7.67
N VAL A 205 20.27 -15.13 7.16
CA VAL A 205 19.47 -13.93 7.35
C VAL A 205 18.20 -13.95 6.50
N LEU A 206 18.31 -14.28 5.21
CA LEU A 206 17.17 -14.29 4.31
C LEU A 206 16.11 -15.34 4.69
N PRO A 207 16.44 -16.56 5.12
CA PRO A 207 15.45 -17.52 5.65
C PRO A 207 14.76 -17.06 6.94
N LEU A 208 15.36 -16.16 7.71
CA LEU A 208 14.77 -15.56 8.91
C LEU A 208 13.97 -14.29 8.59
N ALA A 209 14.10 -13.73 7.39
CA ALA A 209 13.50 -12.47 6.97
C ALA A 209 12.03 -12.51 6.53
N PRO A 210 11.37 -13.66 6.19
CA PRO A 210 10.01 -13.63 5.63
C PRO A 210 9.01 -12.76 6.39
N PRO A 211 8.97 -12.71 7.75
CA PRO A 211 8.01 -11.87 8.45
C PRO A 211 8.15 -10.38 8.11
N ILE A 212 9.39 -9.87 8.08
CA ILE A 212 9.62 -8.45 7.78
C ILE A 212 9.52 -8.16 6.27
N VAL A 213 9.91 -9.11 5.41
CA VAL A 213 9.76 -8.97 3.96
C VAL A 213 8.29 -8.85 3.58
N VAL A 214 7.41 -9.67 4.15
CA VAL A 214 5.97 -9.57 3.89
C VAL A 214 5.41 -8.23 4.34
N VAL A 215 5.79 -7.75 5.52
CA VAL A 215 5.36 -6.43 6.02
C VAL A 215 5.80 -5.31 5.07
N THR A 216 7.06 -5.32 4.64
CA THR A 216 7.60 -4.30 3.74
C THR A 216 6.97 -4.37 2.36
N VAL A 217 6.73 -5.56 1.81
CA VAL A 217 6.06 -5.74 0.51
C VAL A 217 4.63 -5.19 0.55
N ILE A 218 3.84 -5.53 1.59
CA ILE A 218 2.47 -5.03 1.74
C ILE A 218 2.47 -3.51 1.84
N TRP A 219 3.34 -2.94 2.66
CA TRP A 219 3.45 -1.50 2.85
C TRP A 219 3.85 -0.79 1.56
N GLN A 220 4.90 -1.27 0.90
CA GLN A 220 5.39 -0.70 -0.36
C GLN A 220 4.36 -0.81 -1.47
N PHE A 221 3.77 -2.00 -1.67
CA PHE A 221 2.75 -2.19 -2.68
C PHE A 221 1.60 -1.19 -2.49
N THR A 222 1.08 -1.11 -1.26
CA THR A 222 -0.06 -0.23 -0.96
C THR A 222 0.30 1.25 -1.11
N GLY A 223 1.47 1.65 -0.61
CA GLY A 223 1.93 3.03 -0.73
C GLY A 223 2.14 3.45 -2.19
N ILE A 224 2.81 2.61 -2.99
CA ILE A 224 3.09 2.89 -4.40
C ILE A 224 1.80 2.84 -5.23
N TRP A 225 0.91 1.87 -4.96
CA TRP A 225 -0.37 1.77 -5.67
C TRP A 225 -1.24 3.01 -5.50
N ASN A 226 -1.32 3.52 -4.27
CA ASN A 226 -2.17 4.67 -3.93
C ASN A 226 -1.47 6.02 -4.16
N GLU A 227 -0.20 6.01 -4.57
CA GLU A 227 0.53 7.23 -4.81
C GLU A 227 -0.06 7.99 -6.00
N PHE A 228 -0.25 9.28 -5.81
CA PHE A 228 -0.91 10.16 -6.76
C PHE A 228 0.00 11.28 -7.27
N LEU A 229 0.79 11.89 -6.35
CA LEU A 229 1.51 13.13 -6.62
C LEU A 229 2.54 12.99 -7.74
N TYR A 230 3.34 11.92 -7.71
CA TYR A 230 4.33 11.67 -8.75
C TYR A 230 3.66 11.23 -10.06
N GLY A 231 2.55 10.48 -9.95
CA GLY A 231 1.76 10.08 -11.11
C GLY A 231 1.28 11.27 -11.93
N VAL A 232 0.65 12.27 -11.30
CA VAL A 232 0.16 13.47 -11.99
C VAL A 232 1.26 14.44 -12.39
N THR A 233 2.40 14.42 -11.68
CA THR A 233 3.50 15.36 -11.93
C THR A 233 4.41 14.90 -13.07
N PHE A 234 4.72 13.60 -13.12
CA PHE A 234 5.74 13.08 -14.03
C PHE A 234 5.20 12.24 -15.19
N THR A 235 3.89 12.00 -15.23
CA THR A 235 3.25 11.28 -16.35
C THR A 235 1.99 11.99 -16.83
N THR A 236 1.72 11.86 -18.13
CA THR A 236 0.53 12.44 -18.77
C THR A 236 -0.11 11.44 -19.74
N GLY A 237 -1.41 11.61 -19.99
CA GLY A 237 -2.14 10.83 -20.99
C GLY A 237 -2.04 9.32 -20.74
N ALA A 238 -1.56 8.59 -21.74
CA ALA A 238 -1.50 7.12 -21.73
C ALA A 238 -0.51 6.52 -20.72
N GLN A 239 0.41 7.32 -20.17
CA GLN A 239 1.44 6.85 -19.24
C GLN A 239 1.04 6.98 -17.77
N GLN A 240 -0.12 7.59 -17.48
CA GLN A 240 -0.58 7.81 -16.11
C GLN A 240 -0.91 6.49 -15.41
N PRO A 241 -0.63 6.35 -14.09
CA PRO A 241 -1.16 5.31 -13.24
C PRO A 241 -2.65 5.52 -12.96
N VAL A 242 -3.35 4.49 -12.48
CA VAL A 242 -4.80 4.51 -12.27
C VAL A 242 -5.24 5.61 -11.32
N THR A 243 -4.49 5.88 -10.26
CA THR A 243 -4.79 6.95 -9.27
C THR A 243 -4.81 8.34 -9.90
N ALA A 244 -3.86 8.63 -10.79
CA ALA A 244 -3.84 9.88 -11.55
C ALA A 244 -4.99 9.96 -12.56
N ALA A 245 -5.31 8.85 -13.23
CA ALA A 245 -6.39 8.76 -14.19
C ALA A 245 -7.79 8.96 -13.55
N LEU A 246 -8.00 8.48 -12.31
CA LEU A 246 -9.27 8.63 -11.59
C LEU A 246 -9.66 10.11 -11.38
N ILE A 247 -8.71 11.00 -11.19
CA ILE A 247 -9.00 12.44 -11.10
C ILE A 247 -9.47 12.99 -12.45
N ALA A 248 -8.83 12.56 -13.54
CA ALA A 248 -9.27 12.97 -14.88
C ALA A 248 -10.72 12.53 -15.17
N ILE A 249 -11.16 11.40 -14.62
CA ILE A 249 -12.56 10.94 -14.72
C ILE A 249 -13.52 11.93 -14.04
N SER A 250 -13.15 12.46 -12.88
CA SER A 250 -14.03 13.35 -12.10
C SER A 250 -14.13 14.76 -12.69
N VAL A 251 -13.15 15.19 -13.49
CA VAL A 251 -13.06 16.56 -14.03
C VAL A 251 -13.58 16.66 -15.47
N THR A 252 -13.53 15.57 -16.24
CA THR A 252 -13.75 15.58 -17.69
C THR A 252 -15.04 14.91 -18.14
N ALA A 253 -16.13 14.97 -17.38
CA ALA A 253 -17.43 14.52 -17.88
C ALA A 253 -17.82 15.40 -19.09
N PRO A 254 -17.76 14.90 -20.34
CA PRO A 254 -18.06 15.71 -21.51
C PRO A 254 -19.56 15.94 -21.72
N THR A 255 -20.39 15.46 -20.81
CA THR A 255 -21.85 15.55 -20.86
C THR A 255 -22.37 16.28 -19.63
N ASP A 256 -23.44 17.04 -19.78
CA ASP A 256 -24.09 17.80 -18.71
C ASP A 256 -24.59 16.95 -17.53
N VAL A 257 -24.54 15.63 -17.63
CA VAL A 257 -24.95 14.69 -16.58
C VAL A 257 -23.73 13.94 -16.03
N PRO A 258 -23.35 14.18 -14.76
CA PRO A 258 -22.26 13.46 -14.13
C PRO A 258 -22.54 11.96 -14.06
N GLN A 259 -21.63 11.13 -14.58
CA GLN A 259 -21.79 9.68 -14.62
C GLN A 259 -21.24 9.04 -13.34
N TYR A 260 -21.77 9.44 -12.19
CA TYR A 260 -21.30 8.99 -10.86
C TYR A 260 -21.31 7.46 -10.70
N GLY A 261 -22.21 6.74 -11.38
CA GLY A 261 -22.25 5.28 -11.38
C GLY A 261 -20.98 4.66 -11.95
N ILE A 262 -20.55 5.12 -13.14
CA ILE A 262 -19.34 4.64 -13.81
C ILE A 262 -18.09 5.08 -13.03
N GLN A 263 -18.07 6.31 -12.51
CA GLN A 263 -16.97 6.81 -11.68
C GLN A 263 -16.81 5.97 -10.41
N SER A 264 -17.91 5.66 -9.73
CA SER A 264 -17.93 4.80 -8.54
C SER A 264 -17.45 3.38 -8.85
N ALA A 265 -17.87 2.81 -9.99
CA ALA A 265 -17.38 1.51 -10.46
C ALA A 265 -15.88 1.53 -10.76
N ALA A 266 -15.38 2.60 -11.39
CA ALA A 266 -13.95 2.78 -11.66
C ALA A 266 -13.12 2.84 -10.37
N VAL A 267 -13.58 3.59 -9.35
CA VAL A 267 -12.93 3.66 -8.02
C VAL A 267 -12.89 2.30 -7.34
N LEU A 268 -13.98 1.54 -7.38
CA LEU A 268 -14.03 0.19 -6.78
C LEU A 268 -13.10 -0.78 -7.50
N LEU A 269 -13.06 -0.76 -8.83
CA LEU A 269 -12.12 -1.57 -9.61
C LEU A 269 -10.67 -1.20 -9.30
N ALA A 270 -10.36 0.09 -9.20
CA ALA A 270 -9.01 0.56 -8.84
C ALA A 270 -8.61 0.20 -7.40
N ALA A 271 -9.55 0.06 -6.48
CA ALA A 271 -9.30 -0.36 -5.11
C ALA A 271 -9.03 -1.86 -4.95
N LEU A 272 -9.47 -2.70 -5.90
CA LEU A 272 -9.37 -4.17 -5.79
C LEU A 272 -7.96 -4.68 -5.50
N PRO A 273 -6.88 -4.25 -6.18
CA PRO A 273 -5.55 -4.80 -5.92
C PRO A 273 -5.07 -4.56 -4.50
N THR A 274 -5.30 -3.39 -3.94
CA THR A 274 -4.93 -3.09 -2.55
C THR A 274 -5.78 -3.88 -1.55
N LEU A 275 -7.08 -4.02 -1.81
CA LEU A 275 -7.97 -4.85 -0.98
C LEU A 275 -7.53 -6.33 -1.00
N LEU A 276 -7.14 -6.87 -2.16
CA LEU A 276 -6.63 -8.22 -2.28
C LEU A 276 -5.32 -8.39 -1.49
N VAL A 277 -4.40 -7.45 -1.59
CA VAL A 277 -3.13 -7.48 -0.84
C VAL A 277 -3.39 -7.49 0.67
N TYR A 278 -4.33 -6.67 1.16
CA TYR A 278 -4.70 -6.68 2.59
C TYR A 278 -5.44 -7.94 2.99
N PHE A 279 -6.33 -8.46 2.16
CA PHE A 279 -7.07 -9.68 2.46
C PHE A 279 -6.15 -10.89 2.63
N PHE A 280 -5.22 -11.08 1.71
CA PHE A 280 -4.28 -12.22 1.77
C PHE A 280 -3.08 -11.96 2.69
N GLY A 281 -2.62 -10.71 2.78
CA GLY A 281 -1.41 -10.33 3.52
C GLY A 281 -1.67 -9.91 4.97
N GLY A 282 -2.89 -9.52 5.34
CA GLY A 282 -3.19 -8.88 6.62
C GLY A 282 -2.82 -9.70 7.85
N GLN A 283 -2.99 -11.02 7.80
CA GLN A 283 -2.59 -11.92 8.89
C GLN A 283 -1.07 -11.92 9.15
N TYR A 284 -0.26 -11.80 8.10
CA TYR A 284 1.21 -11.73 8.20
C TYR A 284 1.65 -10.36 8.69
N PHE A 285 0.94 -9.30 8.26
CA PHE A 285 1.19 -7.93 8.70
C PHE A 285 1.04 -7.78 10.22
N LEU A 286 -0.06 -8.30 10.78
CA LEU A 286 -0.29 -8.28 12.23
C LEU A 286 0.79 -9.06 13.00
N ARG A 287 1.18 -10.25 12.53
CA ARG A 287 2.23 -11.05 13.16
C ARG A 287 3.60 -10.37 13.10
N GLY A 288 3.92 -9.73 11.98
CA GLY A 288 5.20 -9.03 11.80
C GLY A 288 5.34 -7.79 12.70
N LEU A 289 4.26 -7.04 12.91
CA LEU A 289 4.26 -5.88 13.82
C LEU A 289 4.36 -6.29 15.29
N THR A 290 3.68 -7.37 15.69
CA THR A 290 3.67 -7.83 17.08
C THR A 290 4.94 -8.57 17.48
N ALA A 291 5.63 -9.22 16.54
CA ALA A 291 6.92 -9.90 16.80
C ALA A 291 8.02 -8.95 17.30
N GLY A 292 7.94 -7.66 16.98
CA GLY A 292 8.84 -6.62 17.49
C GLY A 292 8.43 -6.00 18.83
N ALA A 293 7.20 -6.23 19.27
CA ALA A 293 6.62 -5.60 20.48
C ALA A 293 6.68 -6.50 21.73
N ILE A 294 6.94 -7.80 21.56
CA ILE A 294 7.08 -8.75 22.68
C ILE A 294 8.59 -8.88 22.99
N LYS A 295 9.06 -8.00 23.87
CA LYS A 295 10.30 -8.15 24.64
C LYS A 295 9.96 -8.29 26.10
#